data_9ddeec8bca6d34ea3e3aa8c45ceb3386
#
_entry.id   9ddeec8bca6d34ea3e3aa8c45ceb3386
#
_cell.length_a   1.000
_cell.length_b   1.000
_cell.length_c   1.000
_cell.angle_alpha   90.00
_cell.angle_beta   90.00
_cell.angle_gamma   90.00
#
_symmetry.space_group_name_H-M   'P 1'
#
loop_
_entity.id
_entity.type
_entity.pdbx_description
1 polymer ?
#
loop_
_entity_poly.entity_id
_entity_poly.type
_entity_poly.pdbx_seq_one_letter_code
_entity_poly.pdbx_strand_id
1 'polypeptide(L)'
;MVHQPHTNRLRTGRHSQAGFIYSVTTVTAHRQPIFAEFFAARTLIRIIHHPDLASRTQTLAYVVMPDHVHWLFQLCNTDSLSQCVQRLKSLSAKALYPDLWQKGFHDRAVRKEEDLPTIGRYIVSNPVRAGLVSRVGAYPHWDAIWV
;
A
#
# COMPACT_ATOMS: atom_id res chain seq x y z
N MET A 1 -15.45 -4.57 10.46
CA MET A 1 -14.34 -5.40 10.85
C MET A 1 -13.32 -4.60 11.63
N VAL A 2 -12.89 -5.15 12.72
CA VAL A 2 -11.88 -4.49 13.51
C VAL A 2 -10.57 -4.56 12.80
N HIS A 3 -9.96 -3.43 12.65
CA HIS A 3 -8.68 -3.37 12.04
C HIS A 3 -7.61 -3.58 13.11
N GLN A 4 -6.90 -4.68 12.98
CA GLN A 4 -5.82 -5.00 13.91
C GLN A 4 -4.52 -4.93 13.14
N PRO A 5 -3.65 -3.98 13.47
CA PRO A 5 -2.42 -3.87 12.70
C PRO A 5 -1.58 -5.12 12.88
N HIS A 6 -1.21 -5.65 11.79
CA HIS A 6 -0.16 -6.65 11.67
C HIS A 6 -0.19 -7.79 12.67
N THR A 7 -1.29 -8.14 13.20
CA THR A 7 -1.33 -9.34 14.01
C THR A 7 -1.51 -10.52 13.08
N ASN A 8 -0.45 -11.27 12.89
CA ASN A 8 -0.49 -12.44 12.02
C ASN A 8 -1.59 -13.40 12.41
N ARG A 9 -1.85 -13.55 13.69
CA ARG A 9 -2.87 -14.45 14.17
C ARG A 9 -4.26 -14.08 13.63
N LEU A 10 -4.58 -12.80 13.58
CA LEU A 10 -5.85 -12.37 13.05
C LEU A 10 -5.95 -12.65 11.56
N ARG A 11 -4.90 -12.42 10.82
CA ARG A 11 -4.92 -12.66 9.40
C ARG A 11 -4.89 -14.13 9.04
N THR A 12 -4.19 -14.92 9.83
CA THR A 12 -4.07 -16.34 9.55
C THR A 12 -5.40 -17.05 9.48
N GLY A 13 -6.33 -16.70 10.34
CA GLY A 13 -7.63 -17.32 10.33
C GLY A 13 -8.63 -16.64 9.42
N ARG A 14 -8.20 -15.61 8.72
CA ARG A 14 -9.16 -14.80 8.05
C ARG A 14 -9.20 -14.93 6.62
N HIS A 15 -8.39 -15.46 6.06
CA HIS A 15 -8.80 -15.50 4.79
C HIS A 15 -8.41 -14.40 3.91
N SER A 16 -7.13 -14.23 3.77
CA SER A 16 -6.68 -13.50 2.62
C SER A 16 -6.91 -14.42 1.44
N GLN A 17 -7.93 -14.15 0.65
CA GLN A 17 -8.35 -15.00 -0.45
C GLN A 17 -8.21 -14.28 -1.76
N ALA A 18 -7.93 -15.05 -2.82
CA ALA A 18 -7.90 -14.50 -4.17
C ALA A 18 -9.23 -13.83 -4.49
N GLY A 19 -9.18 -12.71 -5.15
CA GLY A 19 -10.36 -11.93 -5.49
C GLY A 19 -10.76 -10.91 -4.45
N PHE A 20 -10.28 -11.06 -3.21
CA PHE A 20 -10.59 -10.09 -2.16
C PHE A 20 -9.74 -8.84 -2.36
N ILE A 21 -10.31 -7.71 -1.98
CA ILE A 21 -9.65 -6.41 -2.09
C ILE A 21 -9.28 -5.93 -0.70
N TYR A 22 -8.05 -5.44 -0.58
CA TYR A 22 -7.52 -4.96 0.69
C TYR A 22 -6.95 -3.56 0.55
N SER A 23 -7.16 -2.77 1.59
CA SER A 23 -6.48 -1.48 1.77
C SER A 23 -5.38 -1.70 2.80
N VAL A 24 -4.15 -1.45 2.42
CA VAL A 24 -2.98 -1.72 3.26
C VAL A 24 -2.22 -0.42 3.50
N THR A 25 -1.75 -0.25 4.74
CA THR A 25 -0.83 0.83 5.08
C THR A 25 0.41 0.23 5.70
N THR A 26 1.57 0.55 5.17
CA THR A 26 2.83 0.13 5.77
C THR A 26 3.70 1.37 6.00
N VAL A 27 4.38 1.39 7.14
CA VAL A 27 5.03 2.57 7.68
C VAL A 27 6.53 2.33 7.77
N THR A 28 7.32 3.36 7.47
CA THR A 28 8.78 3.26 7.57
C THR A 28 9.23 3.13 9.01
N ALA A 29 10.39 2.50 9.21
CA ALA A 29 10.99 2.36 10.53
C ALA A 29 11.20 3.75 11.14
N HIS A 30 10.77 3.90 12.40
CA HIS A 30 10.88 5.17 13.14
C HIS A 30 10.22 6.34 12.42
N ARG A 31 9.29 6.08 11.50
CA ARG A 31 8.59 7.05 10.69
C ARG A 31 9.52 8.03 10.00
N GLN A 32 10.69 7.56 9.61
CA GLN A 32 11.63 8.40 8.88
C GLN A 32 11.04 8.76 7.51
N PRO A 33 11.17 10.01 7.07
CA PRO A 33 10.55 10.46 5.82
C PRO A 33 11.36 10.05 4.59
N ILE A 34 11.58 8.75 4.44
CA ILE A 34 12.39 8.18 3.36
C ILE A 34 11.85 8.58 2.00
N PHE A 35 10.52 8.54 1.85
CA PHE A 35 9.90 8.78 0.55
C PHE A 35 9.65 10.26 0.25
N ALA A 36 10.09 11.15 1.14
CA ALA A 36 10.17 12.57 0.79
C ALA A 36 11.22 12.77 -0.30
N GLU A 37 12.18 11.85 -0.41
CA GLU A 37 13.19 11.87 -1.44
C GLU A 37 12.61 11.26 -2.72
N PHE A 38 12.68 12.00 -3.81
CA PHE A 38 11.99 11.66 -5.06
C PHE A 38 12.37 10.28 -5.59
N PHE A 39 13.66 9.99 -5.61
CA PHE A 39 14.14 8.71 -6.13
C PHE A 39 13.60 7.54 -5.33
N ALA A 40 13.58 7.66 -3.99
CA ALA A 40 13.08 6.60 -3.13
C ALA A 40 11.59 6.35 -3.38
N ALA A 41 10.80 7.41 -3.50
CA ALA A 41 9.38 7.27 -3.80
C ALA A 41 9.15 6.62 -5.16
N ARG A 42 9.89 7.04 -6.18
CA ARG A 42 9.74 6.45 -7.52
C ARG A 42 10.21 5.00 -7.55
N THR A 43 11.20 4.65 -6.74
CA THR A 43 11.65 3.27 -6.61
C THR A 43 10.53 2.39 -6.06
N LEU A 44 9.85 2.84 -5.01
CA LEU A 44 8.74 2.08 -4.44
C LEU A 44 7.61 1.91 -5.46
N ILE A 45 7.30 2.95 -6.20
CA ILE A 45 6.26 2.89 -7.24
C ILE A 45 6.63 1.86 -8.31
N ARG A 46 7.89 1.85 -8.75
CA ARG A 46 8.33 0.85 -9.73
C ARG A 46 8.18 -0.57 -9.18
N ILE A 47 8.41 -0.75 -7.89
CA ILE A 47 8.27 -2.06 -7.27
C ILE A 47 6.81 -2.49 -7.22
N ILE A 48 5.89 -1.58 -6.94
CA ILE A 48 4.45 -1.91 -6.97
C ILE A 48 4.08 -2.46 -8.35
N HIS A 49 4.66 -1.92 -9.40
CA HIS A 49 4.39 -2.36 -10.77
C HIS A 49 5.34 -3.46 -11.27
N HIS A 50 6.27 -3.89 -10.43
CA HIS A 50 7.23 -4.94 -10.82
C HIS A 50 6.50 -6.25 -11.09
N PRO A 51 6.92 -7.04 -12.09
CA PRO A 51 6.25 -8.30 -12.42
C PRO A 51 6.07 -9.26 -11.26
N ASP A 52 7.04 -9.33 -10.34
CA ASP A 52 6.92 -10.19 -9.17
C ASP A 52 5.73 -9.87 -8.30
N LEU A 53 5.32 -8.61 -8.28
CA LEU A 53 4.21 -8.17 -7.48
C LEU A 53 2.94 -8.04 -8.31
N ALA A 54 3.07 -7.52 -9.52
CA ALA A 54 1.94 -7.29 -10.42
C ALA A 54 1.29 -8.59 -10.89
N SER A 55 2.04 -9.71 -10.87
CA SER A 55 1.46 -11.01 -11.21
C SER A 55 0.61 -11.59 -10.08
N ARG A 56 0.70 -11.03 -8.88
CA ARG A 56 0.01 -11.55 -7.69
C ARG A 56 -1.07 -10.62 -7.19
N THR A 57 -1.06 -9.38 -7.64
CA THR A 57 -1.97 -8.34 -7.19
C THR A 57 -2.47 -7.53 -8.37
N GLN A 58 -3.67 -7.00 -8.25
CA GLN A 58 -4.13 -5.97 -9.18
C GLN A 58 -4.23 -4.69 -8.37
N THR A 59 -3.31 -3.78 -8.59
CA THR A 59 -3.31 -2.50 -7.89
C THR A 59 -4.42 -1.61 -8.42
N LEU A 60 -5.22 -1.08 -7.51
CA LEU A 60 -6.33 -0.20 -7.84
C LEU A 60 -5.99 1.26 -7.56
N ALA A 61 -5.27 1.51 -6.50
CA ALA A 61 -4.84 2.86 -6.14
C ALA A 61 -3.68 2.79 -5.15
N TYR A 62 -2.85 3.80 -5.14
CA TYR A 62 -1.83 3.95 -4.10
C TYR A 62 -1.46 5.41 -3.94
N VAL A 63 -0.87 5.72 -2.81
CA VAL A 63 -0.17 6.98 -2.60
C VAL A 63 1.03 6.71 -1.71
N VAL A 64 2.18 7.22 -2.12
CA VAL A 64 3.43 7.10 -1.36
C VAL A 64 3.64 8.41 -0.61
N MET A 65 3.37 8.37 0.70
CA MET A 65 3.59 9.50 1.59
C MET A 65 5.05 9.48 2.06
N PRO A 66 5.55 10.58 2.66
CA PRO A 66 6.96 10.59 3.07
C PRO A 66 7.40 9.44 3.96
N ASP A 67 6.52 8.96 4.87
CA ASP A 67 6.87 7.96 5.85
C ASP A 67 5.98 6.72 5.82
N HIS A 68 5.15 6.58 4.81
CA HIS A 68 4.26 5.41 4.68
C HIS A 68 3.68 5.34 3.28
N VAL A 69 3.08 4.20 2.97
CA VAL A 69 2.37 4.01 1.70
C VAL A 69 0.99 3.47 2.00
N HIS A 70 -0.01 3.99 1.28
CA HIS A 70 -1.35 3.40 1.24
C HIS A 70 -1.49 2.69 -0.10
N TRP A 71 -1.95 1.45 -0.06
CA TRP A 71 -2.01 0.61 -1.25
C TRP A 71 -3.33 -0.16 -1.24
N LEU A 72 -4.14 0.09 -2.25
CA LEU A 72 -5.42 -0.60 -2.45
C LEU A 72 -5.25 -1.57 -3.61
N PHE A 73 -5.47 -2.85 -3.36
CA PHE A 73 -5.25 -3.86 -4.39
C PHE A 73 -6.11 -5.08 -4.19
N GLN A 74 -6.31 -5.83 -5.27
CA GLN A 74 -7.01 -7.09 -5.26
C GLN A 74 -6.00 -8.23 -5.33
N LEU A 75 -6.20 -9.26 -4.51
CA LEU A 75 -5.38 -10.47 -4.60
C LEU A 75 -5.82 -11.27 -5.82
N CYS A 76 -4.86 -11.60 -6.68
CA CYS A 76 -5.15 -12.27 -7.95
C CYS A 76 -4.63 -13.68 -8.02
N ASN A 77 -3.95 -14.17 -6.98
CA ASN A 77 -3.28 -15.46 -7.02
C ASN A 77 -3.46 -16.15 -5.68
N THR A 78 -2.75 -17.25 -5.50
CA THR A 78 -2.82 -18.04 -4.27
C THR A 78 -2.03 -17.42 -3.13
N ASP A 79 -1.24 -16.39 -3.39
CA ASP A 79 -0.50 -15.71 -2.33
C ASP A 79 -1.44 -15.09 -1.31
N SER A 80 -1.04 -15.14 -0.05
CA SER A 80 -1.78 -14.46 1.01
C SER A 80 -1.50 -12.97 0.98
N LEU A 81 -2.34 -12.22 1.67
CA LEU A 81 -2.11 -10.79 1.87
C LEU A 81 -0.74 -10.54 2.48
N SER A 82 -0.39 -11.30 3.52
CA SER A 82 0.91 -11.13 4.19
C SER A 82 2.07 -11.40 3.25
N GLN A 83 1.95 -12.39 2.38
CA GLN A 83 3.00 -12.69 1.40
C GLN A 83 3.18 -11.55 0.41
N CYS A 84 2.10 -10.96 -0.05
CA CYS A 84 2.18 -9.82 -0.99
C CYS A 84 2.82 -8.60 -0.33
N VAL A 85 2.43 -8.28 0.90
CA VAL A 85 3.02 -7.14 1.62
C VAL A 85 4.49 -7.42 1.93
N GLN A 86 4.81 -8.67 2.33
CA GLN A 86 6.20 -9.03 2.60
C GLN A 86 7.06 -8.90 1.35
N ARG A 87 6.50 -9.25 0.19
CA ARG A 87 7.21 -9.11 -1.07
C ARG A 87 7.50 -7.64 -1.41
N LEU A 88 6.51 -6.78 -1.21
CA LEU A 88 6.74 -5.34 -1.38
C LEU A 88 7.86 -4.86 -0.47
N LYS A 89 7.81 -5.26 0.80
CA LYS A 89 8.82 -4.86 1.77
C LYS A 89 10.21 -5.39 1.43
N SER A 90 10.30 -6.65 1.06
CA SER A 90 11.59 -7.26 0.74
C SER A 90 12.23 -6.61 -0.48
N LEU A 91 11.47 -6.40 -1.53
CA LEU A 91 11.99 -5.80 -2.75
C LEU A 91 12.43 -4.35 -2.49
N SER A 92 11.64 -3.60 -1.75
CA SER A 92 11.96 -2.19 -1.51
C SER A 92 13.11 -2.02 -0.53
N ALA A 93 13.18 -2.87 0.51
CA ALA A 93 14.31 -2.81 1.44
C ALA A 93 15.61 -3.18 0.74
N LYS A 94 15.57 -4.16 -0.15
CA LYS A 94 16.74 -4.54 -0.92
C LYS A 94 17.20 -3.42 -1.85
N ALA A 95 16.26 -2.69 -2.42
CA ALA A 95 16.56 -1.61 -3.36
C ALA A 95 17.02 -0.33 -2.67
N LEU A 96 16.56 -0.08 -1.45
CA LEU A 96 16.78 1.20 -0.78
C LEU A 96 17.60 1.05 0.50
N TYR A 97 17.00 0.50 1.57
CA TYR A 97 17.64 0.36 2.87
C TYR A 97 17.20 -0.92 3.54
N PRO A 98 18.11 -1.69 4.17
CA PRO A 98 17.73 -2.95 4.82
C PRO A 98 16.67 -2.81 5.90
N ASP A 99 16.71 -1.71 6.66
CA ASP A 99 15.77 -1.49 7.76
C ASP A 99 14.74 -0.43 7.39
N LEU A 100 14.20 -0.54 6.18
CA LEU A 100 13.28 0.46 5.66
C LEU A 100 11.97 0.53 6.42
N TRP A 101 11.40 -0.60 6.79
CA TRP A 101 10.02 -0.69 7.26
C TRP A 101 9.90 -1.05 8.74
N GLN A 102 8.84 -0.55 9.38
CA GLN A 102 8.39 -1.12 10.64
C GLN A 102 7.95 -2.55 10.42
N LYS A 103 7.94 -3.36 11.47
CA LYS A 103 7.36 -4.69 11.43
C LYS A 103 5.86 -4.57 11.27
N GLY A 104 5.27 -5.50 10.50
CA GLY A 104 3.84 -5.56 10.33
C GLY A 104 3.30 -4.50 9.40
N PHE A 105 1.98 -4.41 9.36
CA PHE A 105 1.27 -3.46 8.53
C PHE A 105 -0.18 -3.38 8.99
N HIS A 106 -0.88 -2.33 8.58
CA HIS A 106 -2.30 -2.18 8.83
C HIS A 106 -3.06 -2.59 7.59
N ASP A 107 -4.17 -3.29 7.78
CA ASP A 107 -4.96 -3.73 6.63
C ASP A 107 -6.45 -3.68 6.94
N ARG A 108 -7.23 -3.55 5.89
CA ARG A 108 -8.69 -3.62 5.96
C ARG A 108 -9.19 -4.31 4.69
N ALA A 109 -10.00 -5.34 4.87
CA ALA A 109 -10.69 -5.95 3.75
C ALA A 109 -11.82 -5.03 3.30
N VAL A 110 -11.92 -4.80 2.01
CA VAL A 110 -12.97 -3.94 1.45
C VAL A 110 -14.20 -4.78 1.19
N ARG A 111 -15.35 -4.31 1.70
CA ARG A 111 -16.61 -5.02 1.54
C ARG A 111 -17.18 -4.81 0.15
N LYS A 112 -18.02 -5.77 -0.28
CA LYS A 112 -18.63 -5.68 -1.59
C LYS A 112 -19.48 -4.44 -1.79
N GLU A 113 -20.15 -3.99 -0.73
CA GLU A 113 -21.06 -2.86 -0.82
C GLU A 113 -20.34 -1.52 -0.78
N GLU A 114 -19.02 -1.52 -0.53
CA GLU A 114 -18.30 -0.26 -0.48
C GLU A 114 -17.99 0.26 -1.87
N ASP A 115 -17.98 1.59 -2.01
CA ASP A 115 -17.71 2.24 -3.28
C ASP A 115 -16.21 2.37 -3.47
N LEU A 116 -15.64 1.52 -4.30
CA LEU A 116 -14.20 1.50 -4.56
C LEU A 116 -13.64 2.82 -5.09
N PRO A 117 -14.29 3.48 -6.06
CA PRO A 117 -13.78 4.79 -6.50
C PRO A 117 -13.71 5.80 -5.37
N THR A 118 -14.65 5.80 -4.46
CA THR A 118 -14.63 6.70 -3.30
C THR A 118 -13.46 6.38 -2.39
N ILE A 119 -13.21 5.09 -2.13
CA ILE A 119 -12.05 4.68 -1.34
C ILE A 119 -10.76 5.12 -2.01
N GLY A 120 -10.66 4.91 -3.32
CA GLY A 120 -9.48 5.33 -4.08
C GLY A 120 -9.25 6.84 -4.00
N ARG A 121 -10.31 7.63 -4.16
CA ARG A 121 -10.20 9.08 -4.04
C ARG A 121 -9.74 9.51 -2.65
N TYR A 122 -10.24 8.82 -1.62
CA TYR A 122 -9.83 9.11 -0.25
C TYR A 122 -8.34 8.83 -0.07
N ILE A 123 -7.85 7.71 -0.62
CA ILE A 123 -6.44 7.34 -0.52
C ILE A 123 -5.56 8.40 -1.19
N VAL A 124 -5.85 8.75 -2.43
CA VAL A 124 -4.99 9.67 -3.17
C VAL A 124 -5.09 11.12 -2.68
N SER A 125 -6.09 11.43 -1.86
CA SER A 125 -6.20 12.76 -1.26
C SER A 125 -5.40 12.92 0.03
N ASN A 126 -4.70 11.87 0.46
CA ASN A 126 -3.87 11.93 1.66
C ASN A 126 -2.89 13.11 1.67
N PRO A 127 -2.17 13.41 0.58
CA PRO A 127 -1.25 14.55 0.61
C PRO A 127 -1.94 15.89 0.85
N VAL A 128 -3.17 16.05 0.37
CA VAL A 128 -3.94 17.27 0.62
C VAL A 128 -4.33 17.34 2.09
N ARG A 129 -4.86 16.24 2.65
CA ARG A 129 -5.24 16.19 4.06
C ARG A 129 -4.06 16.40 4.99
N ALA A 130 -2.87 15.95 4.57
CA ALA A 130 -1.65 16.13 5.35
C ALA A 130 -1.03 17.51 5.19
N GLY A 131 -1.59 18.34 4.35
CA GLY A 131 -1.07 19.69 4.14
C GLY A 131 0.17 19.78 3.26
N LEU A 132 0.52 18.70 2.55
CA LEU A 132 1.71 18.69 1.69
C LEU A 132 1.49 19.46 0.39
N VAL A 133 0.27 19.42 -0.12
CA VAL A 133 -0.10 20.11 -1.35
C VAL A 133 -1.52 20.63 -1.19
N SER A 134 -1.92 21.57 -2.06
CA SER A 134 -3.25 22.14 -2.00
C SER A 134 -4.27 21.38 -2.85
N ARG A 135 -3.79 20.56 -3.78
CA ARG A 135 -4.67 19.75 -4.63
C ARG A 135 -3.97 18.45 -5.01
N VAL A 136 -4.77 17.42 -5.29
CA VAL A 136 -4.26 16.08 -5.58
C VAL A 136 -3.26 16.10 -6.74
N GLY A 137 -3.59 16.79 -7.81
CA GLY A 137 -2.73 16.81 -9.00
C GLY A 137 -1.35 17.41 -8.78
N ALA A 138 -1.14 18.13 -7.67
CA ALA A 138 0.16 18.70 -7.35
C ALA A 138 1.11 17.72 -6.66
N TYR A 139 0.62 16.55 -6.24
CA TYR A 139 1.46 15.53 -5.60
C TYR A 139 1.81 14.45 -6.61
N PRO A 140 3.09 14.11 -6.77
CA PRO A 140 3.50 13.25 -7.89
C PRO A 140 3.43 11.74 -7.63
N HIS A 141 3.28 11.30 -6.37
CA HIS A 141 3.50 9.90 -6.03
C HIS A 141 2.20 9.16 -5.72
N TRP A 142 1.27 9.15 -6.65
CA TRP A 142 0.01 8.43 -6.52
C TRP A 142 -0.51 7.98 -7.87
N ASP A 143 -1.42 7.00 -7.86
CA ASP A 143 -2.18 6.63 -9.06
C ASP A 143 -3.48 5.96 -8.62
N ALA A 144 -4.46 5.94 -9.52
CA ALA A 144 -5.72 5.27 -9.28
C ALA A 144 -6.33 4.93 -10.63
N ILE A 145 -6.92 3.72 -10.75
CA ILE A 145 -7.46 3.27 -12.03
C ILE A 145 -8.68 4.06 -12.49
N TRP A 146 -9.28 4.85 -11.60
CA TRP A 146 -10.48 5.64 -11.91
C TRP A 146 -10.16 7.06 -12.35
N VAL A 147 -8.92 7.38 -12.55
CA VAL A 147 -8.49 8.74 -12.91
C VAL A 147 -8.00 8.77 -14.34
#